data_c6afebd07e887a8b097050012e74a59b
#
_entry.id   c6afebd07e887a8b097050012e74a59b
#
_cell.length_a   1.000
_cell.length_b   1.000
_cell.length_c   1.000
_cell.angle_alpha   90.00
_cell.angle_beta   90.00
_cell.angle_gamma   90.00
#
_symmetry.space_group_name_H-M   'P 1'
#
loop_
_entity.id
_entity.type
_entity.pdbx_description
1 polymer ?
#
loop_
_entity_poly.entity_id
_entity_poly.type
_entity_poly.pdbx_seq_one_letter_code
_entity_poly.pdbx_strand_id
1 'polypeptide(L)'
;AKALRAAAHLLEANPDDLEWVDGGYQVKGVPEQRKSLADIAVMLHLFKHSFPEDMESGLEDSKVFDHPYTTMPSADRTDLGVFYPFMGHACHVPVVEVDLETGSVSFLAYA
;
A
#
# COMPACT_ATOMS: atom_id res chain seq x y z
N ALA A 1 -11.64 -0.82 -1.94
CA ALA A 1 -12.87 -0.58 -2.71
C ALA A 1 -12.86 -1.30 -4.05
N LYS A 2 -11.87 -1.07 -4.97
CA LYS A 2 -11.87 -1.60 -6.35
C LYS A 2 -11.77 -3.14 -6.39
N ALA A 3 -10.84 -3.73 -5.64
CA ALA A 3 -10.69 -5.19 -5.58
C ALA A 3 -11.95 -5.90 -5.06
N LEU A 4 -12.65 -5.32 -4.09
CA LEU A 4 -13.91 -5.86 -3.60
C LEU A 4 -15.01 -5.86 -4.68
N ARG A 5 -15.14 -4.77 -5.46
CA ARG A 5 -16.09 -4.69 -6.57
C ARG A 5 -15.77 -5.72 -7.66
N ALA A 6 -14.48 -5.91 -7.96
CA ALA A 6 -14.04 -6.89 -8.94
C ALA A 6 -14.32 -8.33 -8.44
N ALA A 7 -14.03 -8.62 -7.17
CA ALA A 7 -14.35 -9.90 -6.55
C ALA A 7 -15.86 -10.20 -6.60
N ALA A 8 -16.68 -9.21 -6.25
CA ALA A 8 -18.14 -9.33 -6.29
C ALA A 8 -18.65 -9.68 -7.69
N HIS A 9 -18.11 -9.01 -8.72
CA HIS A 9 -18.43 -9.32 -10.10
C HIS A 9 -18.01 -10.75 -10.52
N LEU A 10 -16.77 -11.14 -10.15
CA LEU A 10 -16.23 -12.47 -10.49
C LEU A 10 -16.90 -13.63 -9.74
N LEU A 11 -17.43 -13.36 -8.57
CA LEU A 11 -18.13 -14.34 -7.71
C LEU A 11 -19.65 -14.29 -7.88
N GLU A 12 -20.15 -13.37 -8.72
CA GLU A 12 -21.59 -13.13 -8.92
C GLU A 12 -22.35 -12.93 -7.59
N ALA A 13 -21.70 -12.19 -6.65
CA ALA A 13 -22.18 -11.97 -5.30
C ALA A 13 -22.31 -10.49 -4.96
N ASN A 14 -23.11 -10.15 -3.95
CA ASN A 14 -23.18 -8.79 -3.45
C ASN A 14 -21.85 -8.45 -2.73
N PRO A 15 -21.26 -7.26 -2.91
CA PRO A 15 -20.08 -6.83 -2.17
C PRO A 15 -20.23 -6.95 -0.64
N ASP A 16 -21.43 -6.75 -0.10
CA ASP A 16 -21.72 -6.86 1.34
C ASP A 16 -21.69 -8.30 1.85
N ASP A 17 -21.84 -9.27 0.95
CA ASP A 17 -21.79 -10.72 1.27
C ASP A 17 -20.37 -11.28 1.16
N LEU A 18 -19.38 -10.45 0.81
CA LEU A 18 -18.00 -10.86 0.74
C LEU A 18 -17.24 -10.53 2.02
N GLU A 19 -16.31 -11.39 2.37
CA GLU A 19 -15.35 -11.19 3.44
C GLU A 19 -13.92 -11.39 2.93
N TRP A 20 -12.97 -10.70 3.58
CA TRP A 20 -11.55 -10.85 3.27
C TRP A 20 -10.94 -11.95 4.14
N VAL A 21 -10.43 -13.02 3.52
CA VAL A 21 -9.81 -14.16 4.21
C VAL A 21 -8.56 -14.59 3.43
N ASP A 22 -7.45 -14.78 4.14
CA ASP A 22 -6.20 -15.34 3.62
C ASP A 22 -5.74 -14.79 2.26
N GLY A 23 -5.75 -13.45 2.11
CA GLY A 23 -5.28 -12.80 0.90
C GLY A 23 -6.24 -12.86 -0.30
N GLY A 24 -7.53 -13.05 -0.05
CA GLY A 24 -8.56 -13.05 -1.09
C GLY A 24 -9.95 -12.70 -0.56
N TYR A 25 -10.91 -12.62 -1.45
CA TYR A 25 -12.31 -12.46 -1.11
C TYR A 25 -13.05 -13.78 -1.28
N GLN A 26 -13.90 -14.12 -0.31
CA GLN A 26 -14.80 -15.26 -0.37
C GLN A 26 -16.22 -14.83 -0.02
N VAL A 27 -17.20 -15.62 -0.47
CA VAL A 27 -18.60 -15.44 -0.06
C VAL A 27 -18.77 -15.97 1.36
N LYS A 28 -19.37 -15.16 2.23
CA LYS A 28 -19.64 -15.52 3.63
C LYS A 28 -20.40 -16.83 3.73
N GLY A 29 -19.86 -17.78 4.48
CA GLY A 29 -20.45 -19.10 4.66
C GLY A 29 -20.26 -20.09 3.51
N VAL A 30 -19.55 -19.69 2.43
CA VAL A 30 -19.28 -20.56 1.26
C VAL A 30 -17.80 -20.50 0.89
N PRO A 31 -16.92 -21.19 1.64
CA PRO A 31 -15.46 -21.10 1.43
C PRO A 31 -14.99 -21.52 0.03
N GLU A 32 -15.75 -22.36 -0.66
CA GLU A 32 -15.43 -22.78 -2.03
C GLU A 32 -15.56 -21.65 -3.06
N GLN A 33 -16.41 -20.66 -2.77
CA GLN A 33 -16.57 -19.46 -3.61
C GLN A 33 -15.58 -18.38 -3.17
N ARG A 34 -14.35 -18.50 -3.66
CA ARG A 34 -13.25 -17.61 -3.30
C ARG A 34 -12.45 -17.22 -4.53
N LYS A 35 -11.92 -15.99 -4.53
CA LYS A 35 -10.92 -15.46 -5.46
C LYS A 35 -9.76 -14.85 -4.70
N SER A 36 -8.54 -15.26 -5.02
CA SER A 36 -7.35 -14.61 -4.47
C SER A 36 -7.19 -13.19 -5.03
N LEU A 37 -6.47 -12.33 -4.31
CA LEU A 37 -6.15 -10.99 -4.81
C LEU A 37 -5.32 -11.07 -6.09
N ALA A 38 -4.47 -12.09 -6.23
CA ALA A 38 -3.67 -12.33 -7.43
C ALA A 38 -4.57 -12.65 -8.64
N ASP A 39 -5.56 -13.54 -8.49
CA ASP A 39 -6.50 -13.84 -9.56
C ASP A 39 -7.30 -12.61 -9.98
N ILE A 40 -7.78 -11.83 -9.01
CA ILE A 40 -8.50 -10.59 -9.25
C ILE A 40 -7.62 -9.59 -10.03
N ALA A 41 -6.35 -9.46 -9.64
CA ALA A 41 -5.39 -8.60 -10.33
C ALA A 41 -5.17 -9.02 -11.78
N VAL A 42 -4.92 -10.31 -12.02
CA VAL A 42 -4.76 -10.87 -13.37
C VAL A 42 -5.99 -10.60 -14.22
N MET A 43 -7.17 -10.87 -13.67
CA MET A 43 -8.44 -10.64 -14.39
C MET A 43 -8.63 -9.16 -14.74
N LEU A 44 -8.38 -8.25 -13.83
CA LEU A 44 -8.50 -6.81 -14.08
C LEU A 44 -7.47 -6.26 -15.06
N HIS A 45 -6.25 -6.83 -15.09
CA HIS A 45 -5.21 -6.38 -16.02
C HIS A 45 -5.37 -6.94 -17.44
N LEU A 46 -5.66 -8.25 -17.57
CA LEU A 46 -5.65 -8.95 -18.84
C LEU A 46 -7.04 -9.13 -19.47
N PHE A 47 -8.08 -9.17 -18.64
CA PHE A 47 -9.44 -9.50 -19.08
C PHE A 47 -10.43 -8.37 -18.76
N LYS A 48 -10.03 -7.12 -18.96
CA LYS A 48 -10.88 -5.93 -18.70
C LYS A 48 -12.25 -6.02 -19.37
N HIS A 49 -12.33 -6.63 -20.56
CA HIS A 49 -13.58 -6.81 -21.30
C HIS A 49 -14.63 -7.69 -20.57
N SER A 50 -14.20 -8.46 -19.56
CA SER A 50 -15.09 -9.27 -18.72
C SER A 50 -15.73 -8.48 -17.57
N PHE A 51 -15.40 -7.22 -17.43
CA PHE A 51 -15.91 -6.35 -16.36
C PHE A 51 -16.76 -5.22 -16.92
N PRO A 52 -17.63 -4.61 -16.10
CA PRO A 52 -18.41 -3.44 -16.48
C PRO A 52 -17.51 -2.29 -17.01
N GLU A 53 -18.05 -1.49 -17.92
CA GLU A 53 -17.30 -0.40 -18.56
C GLU A 53 -16.78 0.64 -17.55
N ASP A 54 -17.53 0.88 -16.48
CA ASP A 54 -17.19 1.81 -15.40
C ASP A 54 -16.08 1.32 -14.45
N MET A 55 -15.63 0.08 -14.63
CA MET A 55 -14.53 -0.48 -13.87
C MET A 55 -13.22 -0.31 -14.65
N GLU A 56 -12.31 0.51 -14.15
CA GLU A 56 -11.00 0.71 -14.75
C GLU A 56 -10.12 -0.56 -14.67
N SER A 57 -9.21 -0.72 -15.63
CA SER A 57 -8.21 -1.80 -15.64
C SER A 57 -7.22 -1.66 -14.47
N GLY A 58 -6.68 -2.77 -14.02
CA GLY A 58 -5.63 -2.84 -12.99
C GLY A 58 -6.08 -2.57 -11.56
N LEU A 59 -5.23 -2.91 -10.60
CA LEU A 59 -5.39 -2.63 -9.16
C LEU A 59 -4.48 -1.48 -8.73
N GLU A 60 -4.56 -0.37 -9.45
CA GLU A 60 -3.84 0.85 -9.13
C GLU A 60 -4.77 1.84 -8.42
N ASP A 61 -4.24 2.53 -7.42
CA ASP A 61 -4.92 3.63 -6.74
C ASP A 61 -3.89 4.70 -6.40
N SER A 62 -4.25 5.95 -6.60
CA SER A 62 -3.43 7.09 -6.25
C SER A 62 -4.20 7.96 -5.28
N LYS A 63 -3.62 8.21 -4.13
CA LYS A 63 -4.23 9.05 -3.11
C LYS A 63 -3.26 10.14 -2.68
N VAL A 64 -3.69 11.36 -2.79
CA VAL A 64 -2.96 12.51 -2.25
C VAL A 64 -3.43 12.74 -0.82
N PHE A 65 -2.48 12.80 0.09
CA PHE A 65 -2.72 13.23 1.47
C PHE A 65 -2.11 14.63 1.64
N ASP A 66 -2.95 15.58 1.95
CA ASP A 66 -2.54 16.92 2.31
C ASP A 66 -2.64 17.09 3.83
N HIS A 67 -1.53 17.52 4.44
CA HIS A 67 -1.46 17.61 5.89
C HIS A 67 -2.13 18.90 6.39
N PRO A 68 -3.02 18.83 7.41
CA PRO A 68 -3.80 19.98 7.85
C PRO A 68 -2.97 21.12 8.48
N TYR A 69 -1.70 20.86 8.80
CA TYR A 69 -0.79 21.86 9.35
C TYR A 69 0.19 22.45 8.34
N THR A 70 0.04 22.08 7.07
CA THR A 70 0.82 22.69 6.00
C THR A 70 0.38 24.14 5.80
N THR A 71 1.33 25.06 5.81
CA THR A 71 1.07 26.48 5.56
C THR A 71 1.94 26.99 4.41
N MET A 72 1.41 27.89 3.62
CA MET A 72 2.16 28.55 2.55
C MET A 72 3.06 29.65 3.12
N PRO A 73 4.17 29.98 2.44
CA PRO A 73 4.97 31.15 2.77
C PRO A 73 4.13 32.42 2.74
N SER A 74 4.45 33.35 3.65
CA SER A 74 3.79 34.66 3.63
C SER A 74 4.15 35.45 2.36
N ALA A 75 3.25 36.31 1.90
CA ALA A 75 3.46 37.08 0.70
C ALA A 75 4.65 38.04 0.80
N ASP A 76 4.95 38.52 1.98
CA ASP A 76 6.10 39.40 2.30
C ASP A 76 7.40 38.63 2.57
N ARG A 77 7.37 37.30 2.50
CA ARG A 77 8.52 36.39 2.72
C ARG A 77 9.13 36.48 4.13
N THR A 78 8.38 36.94 5.11
CA THR A 78 8.83 36.95 6.51
C THR A 78 8.64 35.61 7.19
N ASP A 79 7.73 34.77 6.68
CA ASP A 79 7.49 33.41 7.12
C ASP A 79 7.60 32.47 5.91
N LEU A 80 8.44 31.43 6.04
CA LEU A 80 8.64 30.43 4.99
C LEU A 80 7.49 29.41 4.92
N GLY A 81 6.55 29.44 5.86
CA GLY A 81 5.52 28.43 5.96
C GLY A 81 6.06 27.07 6.43
N VAL A 82 5.16 26.13 6.60
CA VAL A 82 5.45 24.76 7.02
C VAL A 82 5.08 23.80 5.91
N PHE A 83 6.06 23.43 5.08
CA PHE A 83 5.86 22.47 3.99
C PHE A 83 5.96 21.02 4.46
N TYR A 84 6.79 20.78 5.50
CA TYR A 84 7.05 19.46 6.06
C TYR A 84 6.81 19.50 7.57
N PRO A 85 5.57 19.26 8.03
CA PRO A 85 5.21 19.34 9.44
C PRO A 85 5.82 18.20 10.28
N PHE A 86 6.51 17.27 9.65
CA PHE A 86 7.16 16.14 10.30
C PHE A 86 8.64 16.09 9.98
N MET A 87 9.45 15.92 11.02
CA MET A 87 10.85 15.55 10.88
C MET A 87 11.03 14.11 11.35
N GLY A 88 11.53 13.25 10.48
CA GLY A 88 11.96 11.91 10.88
C GLY A 88 13.23 11.99 11.70
N HIS A 89 13.23 11.39 12.88
CA HIS A 89 14.43 11.19 13.69
C HIS A 89 14.77 9.69 13.66
N ALA A 90 16.04 9.40 13.45
CA ALA A 90 16.54 8.03 13.52
C ALA A 90 17.84 8.03 14.33
N CYS A 91 18.04 6.98 15.10
CA CYS A 91 19.29 6.68 15.77
C CYS A 91 19.73 5.28 15.34
N HIS A 92 20.96 5.14 14.92
CA HIS A 92 21.52 3.86 14.51
C HIS A 92 22.67 3.53 15.44
N VAL A 93 22.64 2.36 16.04
CA VAL A 93 23.66 1.90 17.01
C VAL A 93 24.25 0.57 16.52
N PRO A 94 25.29 0.60 15.68
CA PRO A 94 25.99 -0.61 15.29
C PRO A 94 27.02 -1.02 16.35
N VAL A 95 27.09 -2.33 16.61
CA VAL A 95 28.22 -2.95 17.32
C VAL A 95 29.06 -3.63 16.23
N VAL A 96 30.33 -3.25 16.14
CA VAL A 96 31.23 -3.73 15.12
C VAL A 96 32.47 -4.37 15.72
N GLU A 97 33.00 -5.37 15.08
CA GLU A 97 34.33 -5.94 15.28
C GLU A 97 35.24 -5.46 14.16
N VAL A 98 36.43 -4.96 14.52
CA VAL A 98 37.44 -4.51 13.58
C VAL A 98 38.67 -5.40 13.68
N ASP A 99 39.05 -6.02 12.59
CA ASP A 99 40.34 -6.71 12.47
C ASP A 99 41.44 -5.66 12.31
N LEU A 100 42.32 -5.62 13.29
CA LEU A 100 43.40 -4.60 13.34
C LEU A 100 44.52 -4.85 12.32
N GLU A 101 44.65 -6.07 11.79
CA GLU A 101 45.68 -6.38 10.78
C GLU A 101 45.22 -6.03 9.37
N THR A 102 43.96 -6.28 9.08
CA THR A 102 43.41 -6.11 7.72
C THR A 102 42.55 -4.87 7.58
N GLY A 103 42.09 -4.26 8.69
CA GLY A 103 41.11 -3.19 8.69
C GLY A 103 39.68 -3.61 8.32
N SER A 104 39.43 -4.92 8.25
CA SER A 104 38.11 -5.46 7.93
C SER A 104 37.11 -5.19 9.08
N VAL A 105 35.88 -4.79 8.74
CA VAL A 105 34.83 -4.46 9.69
C VAL A 105 33.68 -5.45 9.54
N SER A 106 33.30 -6.10 10.63
CA SER A 106 32.15 -7.00 10.70
C SER A 106 31.09 -6.44 11.66
N PHE A 107 29.81 -6.46 11.24
CA PHE A 107 28.70 -6.06 12.09
C PHE A 107 28.29 -7.23 13.00
N LEU A 108 28.37 -7.06 14.32
CA LEU A 108 27.92 -8.03 15.30
C LEU A 108 26.45 -7.82 15.70
N ALA A 109 26.01 -6.57 15.78
CA ALA A 109 24.63 -6.21 16.05
C ALA A 109 24.31 -4.86 15.44
N TYR A 110 23.03 -4.61 15.17
CA TYR A 110 22.53 -3.34 14.63
C TYR A 110 21.15 -3.02 15.19
N ALA A 111 20.96 -1.82 15.76
CA ALA A 111 19.70 -1.32 16.28
C ALA A 111 19.36 0.05 15.68
#